data_28b57b63122127d2a416a769e74bd13c
#
_entry.id   28b57b63122127d2a416a769e74bd13c
#
_cell.length_a   1.000
_cell.length_b   1.000
_cell.length_c   1.000
_cell.angle_alpha   90.00
_cell.angle_beta   90.00
_cell.angle_gamma   90.00
#
_symmetry.space_group_name_H-M   'P 1'
#
loop_
_entity.id
_entity.type
_entity.pdbx_description
1 polymer ?
#
loop_
_entity_poly.entity_id
_entity_poly.type
_entity_poly.pdbx_seq_one_letter_code
_entity_poly.pdbx_strand_id
1 'polypeptide(L)'
;AVCMLSVLSAVVLVRLLPAEKRRDSSPQARAWIELSKQQLYQNVDALSQLLPPGCQLMPAVKANAYGHGAVLIAKALQEKGIRAFCVASVTEGVELRKNGITEKILILGYTHPDSFPLLWKYRLTQTVVDYPYAQSLNACRKKVQVHLKIDTGMHRLGIRSDHIEEISRIFQMDNLLVDGIYTHLCVSDSMTAADREFTYQQSDAFYTLLEKLSERGISCPNIHLSASYGLIHYPEFPSNYARIGIALYGMLSSRQDEENCSIPLFPVLSVKARVSSVRDLYKGEGAGYGLRYVAKENRQIAVLSIGYAETSAWIRCW
;
A
#
# COMPACT_ATOMS: atom_id res chain seq x y z
N ALA A 1 12.49 -22.69 8.05
CA ALA A 1 12.02 -22.53 9.44
C ALA A 1 11.19 -21.26 9.53
N VAL A 2 9.90 -21.42 9.70
CA VAL A 2 8.89 -20.38 9.64
C VAL A 2 8.82 -19.66 10.97
N CYS A 3 8.95 -18.33 10.96
CA CYS A 3 8.67 -17.48 12.11
C CYS A 3 7.17 -17.16 12.12
N MET A 4 6.36 -17.93 12.86
CA MET A 4 5.02 -17.52 13.23
C MET A 4 5.14 -16.57 14.42
N LEU A 5 4.97 -15.27 14.21
CA LEU A 5 4.77 -14.29 15.26
C LEU A 5 3.30 -14.35 15.72
N SER A 6 2.98 -15.28 16.61
CA SER A 6 1.76 -15.18 17.40
C SER A 6 2.01 -14.18 18.54
N VAL A 7 1.08 -13.24 18.71
CA VAL A 7 1.16 -12.03 19.56
C VAL A 7 1.23 -12.30 21.09
N LEU A 8 1.51 -13.51 21.52
CA LEU A 8 1.56 -13.89 22.94
C LEU A 8 2.75 -14.80 23.19
N SER A 9 3.84 -14.23 23.67
CA SER A 9 5.08 -14.88 24.12
C SER A 9 5.95 -15.42 22.97
N ALA A 10 6.77 -14.56 22.38
CA ALA A 10 7.73 -14.93 21.37
C ALA A 10 8.92 -15.71 21.98
N VAL A 11 8.89 -17.02 21.95
CA VAL A 11 10.10 -17.82 21.96
C VAL A 11 10.52 -17.98 20.51
N VAL A 12 11.44 -17.14 20.06
CA VAL A 12 11.99 -17.20 18.71
C VAL A 12 13.15 -18.17 18.67
N LEU A 13 13.02 -19.25 17.91
CA LEU A 13 14.13 -20.16 17.65
C LEU A 13 15.06 -19.47 16.65
N VAL A 14 16.13 -18.85 17.13
CA VAL A 14 17.13 -18.20 16.29
C VAL A 14 18.14 -19.22 15.82
N ARG A 15 18.21 -19.45 14.51
CA ARG A 15 19.36 -20.10 13.90
C ARG A 15 20.46 -19.03 13.80
N LEU A 16 21.52 -19.17 14.59
CA LEU A 16 22.68 -18.27 14.51
C LEU A 16 23.33 -18.47 13.13
N LEU A 17 23.15 -17.51 12.24
CA LEU A 17 23.92 -17.43 11.00
C LEU A 17 25.27 -16.75 11.28
N PRO A 18 26.36 -17.13 10.58
CA PRO A 18 27.66 -16.49 10.76
C PRO A 18 27.58 -15.01 10.45
N ALA A 19 28.30 -14.21 11.22
CA ALA A 19 28.29 -12.74 11.18
C ALA A 19 28.82 -12.24 9.83
N GLU A 20 27.93 -11.86 8.92
CA GLU A 20 28.29 -10.99 7.80
C GLU A 20 28.56 -9.57 8.29
N LYS A 21 29.52 -8.91 7.66
CA LYS A 21 30.05 -7.60 8.05
C LYS A 21 28.95 -6.58 8.28
N ARG A 22 28.82 -6.12 9.53
CA ARG A 22 27.90 -5.09 9.99
C ARG A 22 28.23 -3.76 9.34
N ARG A 23 27.28 -3.14 8.62
CA ARG A 23 27.29 -1.73 8.28
C ARG A 23 26.29 -1.03 9.20
N ASP A 24 26.80 -0.05 9.98
CA ASP A 24 26.10 1.01 10.72
C ASP A 24 24.73 0.70 11.37
N SER A 25 24.72 -0.16 12.38
CA SER A 25 23.72 -0.05 13.44
C SER A 25 24.31 0.86 14.53
N SER A 26 23.52 1.85 15.04
CA SER A 26 23.95 2.57 16.23
C SER A 26 24.41 1.56 17.29
N PRO A 27 25.63 1.69 17.85
CA PRO A 27 26.16 0.77 18.86
C PRO A 27 25.25 0.62 20.08
N GLN A 28 24.31 1.55 20.26
CA GLN A 28 23.40 1.64 21.41
C GLN A 28 22.00 1.07 21.15
N ALA A 29 21.62 0.80 19.87
CA ALA A 29 20.29 0.29 19.56
C ALA A 29 20.10 -1.14 20.06
N ARG A 30 19.02 -1.39 20.84
CA ARG A 30 18.62 -2.72 21.28
C ARG A 30 17.89 -3.49 20.19
N ALA A 31 17.03 -2.79 19.45
CA ALA A 31 16.32 -3.29 18.28
C ALA A 31 16.25 -2.20 17.23
N TRP A 32 16.20 -2.57 15.94
CA TRP A 32 16.10 -1.64 14.82
C TRP A 32 15.45 -2.30 13.60
N ILE A 33 15.01 -1.46 12.66
CA ILE A 33 14.54 -1.88 11.35
C ILE A 33 15.64 -1.65 10.33
N GLU A 34 15.84 -2.61 9.44
CA GLU A 34 16.66 -2.45 8.25
C GLU A 34 15.76 -2.47 7.01
N LEU A 35 15.96 -1.50 6.12
CA LEU A 35 15.28 -1.43 4.84
C LEU A 35 16.26 -1.74 3.71
N SER A 36 15.89 -2.66 2.83
CA SER A 36 16.69 -3.01 1.67
C SER A 36 16.22 -2.23 0.43
N LYS A 37 16.98 -1.21 0.05
CA LYS A 37 16.76 -0.46 -1.19
C LYS A 37 16.85 -1.37 -2.42
N GLN A 38 17.77 -2.34 -2.39
CA GLN A 38 17.93 -3.31 -3.49
C GLN A 38 16.68 -4.17 -3.68
N GLN A 39 16.12 -4.72 -2.59
CA GLN A 39 14.89 -5.53 -2.66
C GLN A 39 13.68 -4.69 -3.10
N LEU A 40 13.58 -3.44 -2.62
CA LEU A 40 12.56 -2.51 -3.11
C LEU A 40 12.65 -2.32 -4.63
N TYR A 41 13.85 -2.13 -5.16
CA TYR A 41 14.07 -1.96 -6.60
C TYR A 41 13.77 -3.22 -7.41
N GLN A 42 14.14 -4.40 -6.89
CA GLN A 42 13.79 -5.68 -7.51
C GLN A 42 12.27 -5.88 -7.58
N ASN A 43 11.54 -5.52 -6.50
CA ASN A 43 10.08 -5.58 -6.51
C ASN A 43 9.46 -4.59 -7.53
N VAL A 44 10.00 -3.38 -7.62
CA VAL A 44 9.59 -2.41 -8.66
C VAL A 44 9.79 -3.00 -10.06
N ASP A 45 10.95 -3.59 -10.33
CA ASP A 45 11.26 -4.16 -11.64
C ASP A 45 10.34 -5.34 -11.97
N ALA A 46 10.11 -6.26 -11.02
CA ALA A 46 9.22 -7.40 -11.19
C ALA A 46 7.77 -6.97 -11.45
N LEU A 47 7.26 -6.01 -10.67
CA LEU A 47 5.90 -5.48 -10.84
C LEU A 47 5.76 -4.68 -12.16
N SER A 48 6.81 -3.98 -12.58
CA SER A 48 6.80 -3.23 -13.84
C SER A 48 6.69 -4.11 -15.07
N GLN A 49 7.16 -5.35 -15.01
CA GLN A 49 7.03 -6.32 -16.11
C GLN A 49 5.58 -6.78 -16.34
N LEU A 50 4.70 -6.64 -15.36
CA LEU A 50 3.29 -6.99 -15.47
C LEU A 50 2.43 -5.83 -16.00
N LEU A 51 2.98 -4.62 -16.13
CA LEU A 51 2.20 -3.46 -16.52
C LEU A 51 1.71 -3.58 -17.96
N PRO A 52 0.43 -3.29 -18.23
CA PRO A 52 -0.06 -3.15 -19.59
C PRO A 52 0.66 -1.99 -20.31
N PRO A 53 0.67 -1.96 -21.66
CA PRO A 53 1.30 -0.90 -22.42
C PRO A 53 0.82 0.50 -22.01
N GLY A 54 1.77 1.42 -21.75
CA GLY A 54 1.47 2.79 -21.34
C GLY A 54 1.09 2.97 -19.87
N CYS A 55 0.99 1.88 -19.10
CA CYS A 55 0.71 1.92 -17.67
C CYS A 55 1.98 2.23 -16.85
N GLN A 56 1.81 2.94 -15.73
CA GLN A 56 2.88 3.27 -14.80
C GLN A 56 2.53 2.82 -13.38
N LEU A 57 3.55 2.53 -12.58
CA LEU A 57 3.34 2.30 -11.15
C LEU A 57 2.98 3.61 -10.44
N MET A 58 1.99 3.55 -9.56
CA MET A 58 1.60 4.59 -8.60
C MET A 58 1.62 3.99 -7.20
N PRO A 59 2.80 3.83 -6.57
CA PRO A 59 2.94 3.20 -5.27
C PRO A 59 2.12 3.86 -4.17
N ALA A 60 1.47 3.03 -3.35
CA ALA A 60 0.79 3.47 -2.15
C ALA A 60 1.79 3.55 -0.99
N VAL A 61 2.12 4.78 -0.57
CA VAL A 61 3.03 5.06 0.56
C VAL A 61 2.27 5.57 1.80
N LYS A 62 0.95 5.32 1.84
CA LYS A 62 0.07 5.60 2.98
C LYS A 62 0.49 4.83 4.25
N ALA A 63 -0.02 5.25 5.40
CA ALA A 63 0.30 4.65 6.71
C ALA A 63 1.82 4.51 6.92
N ASN A 64 2.54 5.64 6.66
CA ASN A 64 4.01 5.69 6.73
C ASN A 64 4.68 4.60 5.85
N ALA A 65 4.19 4.43 4.61
CA ALA A 65 4.62 3.36 3.69
C ALA A 65 4.49 1.97 4.32
N TYR A 66 3.31 1.68 4.91
CA TYR A 66 3.06 0.43 5.64
C TYR A 66 4.13 0.15 6.72
N GLY A 67 4.56 1.20 7.43
CA GLY A 67 5.58 1.12 8.48
C GLY A 67 7.04 1.22 8.01
N HIS A 68 7.29 1.29 6.69
CA HIS A 68 8.63 1.35 6.11
C HIS A 68 9.25 2.77 6.10
N GLY A 69 8.50 3.81 6.46
CA GLY A 69 8.96 5.20 6.38
C GLY A 69 8.63 5.85 5.03
N ALA A 70 7.49 6.56 4.96
CA ALA A 70 6.96 7.09 3.69
C ALA A 70 7.96 7.97 2.92
N VAL A 71 8.67 8.85 3.62
CA VAL A 71 9.65 9.75 3.00
C VAL A 71 10.85 8.98 2.45
N LEU A 72 11.36 7.98 3.18
CA LEU A 72 12.51 7.17 2.75
C LEU A 72 12.16 6.35 1.51
N ILE A 73 11.00 5.69 1.54
CA ILE A 73 10.51 4.88 0.43
C ILE A 73 10.23 5.77 -0.79
N ALA A 74 9.52 6.89 -0.62
CA ALA A 74 9.20 7.77 -1.73
C ALA A 74 10.45 8.33 -2.41
N LYS A 75 11.49 8.74 -1.64
CA LYS A 75 12.77 9.18 -2.21
C LYS A 75 13.48 8.08 -2.99
N ALA A 76 13.55 6.87 -2.44
CA ALA A 76 14.14 5.73 -3.14
C ALA A 76 13.40 5.42 -4.45
N LEU A 77 12.05 5.47 -4.42
CA LEU A 77 11.23 5.26 -5.62
C LEU A 77 11.38 6.39 -6.65
N GLN A 78 11.53 7.63 -6.21
CA GLN A 78 11.83 8.79 -7.05
C GLN A 78 13.14 8.58 -7.84
N GLU A 79 14.20 8.12 -7.15
CA GLU A 79 15.48 7.77 -7.78
C GLU A 79 15.33 6.61 -8.78
N LYS A 80 14.42 5.65 -8.52
CA LYS A 80 14.10 4.54 -9.43
C LYS A 80 13.25 4.98 -10.64
N GLY A 81 12.80 6.25 -10.67
CA GLY A 81 12.05 6.82 -11.79
C GLY A 81 10.53 6.80 -11.61
N ILE A 82 10.00 6.47 -10.44
CA ILE A 82 8.57 6.56 -10.15
C ILE A 82 8.12 8.02 -10.13
N ARG A 83 6.98 8.31 -10.77
CA ARG A 83 6.47 9.68 -11.00
C ARG A 83 5.11 9.96 -10.37
N ALA A 84 4.53 9.01 -9.66
CA ALA A 84 3.24 9.17 -9.00
C ALA A 84 3.17 8.34 -7.72
N PHE A 85 2.47 8.84 -6.70
CA PHE A 85 2.31 8.19 -5.40
C PHE A 85 0.85 8.28 -4.92
N CYS A 86 0.41 7.32 -4.10
CA CYS A 86 -0.85 7.36 -3.39
C CYS A 86 -0.63 7.47 -1.88
N VAL A 87 -1.41 8.35 -1.24
CA VAL A 87 -1.46 8.52 0.21
C VAL A 87 -2.90 8.38 0.70
N ALA A 88 -3.11 8.15 2.00
CA ALA A 88 -4.46 8.06 2.56
C ALA A 88 -5.06 9.43 2.89
N SER A 89 -4.24 10.40 3.29
CA SER A 89 -4.68 11.68 3.82
C SER A 89 -3.90 12.88 3.27
N VAL A 90 -4.48 14.06 3.42
CA VAL A 90 -3.81 15.33 3.06
C VAL A 90 -2.54 15.54 3.89
N THR A 91 -2.52 15.13 5.15
CA THR A 91 -1.35 15.28 6.04
C THR A 91 -0.17 14.46 5.56
N GLU A 92 -0.38 13.21 5.12
CA GLU A 92 0.65 12.38 4.50
C GLU A 92 1.19 13.02 3.21
N GLY A 93 0.30 13.55 2.37
CA GLY A 93 0.70 14.26 1.14
C GLY A 93 1.55 15.51 1.44
N VAL A 94 1.18 16.29 2.46
CA VAL A 94 1.93 17.46 2.92
C VAL A 94 3.32 17.07 3.44
N GLU A 95 3.40 15.97 4.19
CA GLU A 95 4.68 15.44 4.69
C GLU A 95 5.63 15.10 3.52
N LEU A 96 5.15 14.38 2.52
CA LEU A 96 5.96 14.07 1.34
C LEU A 96 6.44 15.35 0.62
N ARG A 97 5.55 16.33 0.41
CA ARG A 97 5.90 17.62 -0.21
C ARG A 97 6.96 18.38 0.57
N LYS A 98 6.82 18.46 1.90
CA LYS A 98 7.81 19.13 2.78
C LYS A 98 9.18 18.47 2.74
N ASN A 99 9.23 17.19 2.38
CA ASN A 99 10.47 16.40 2.26
C ASN A 99 10.99 16.31 0.82
N GLY A 100 10.47 17.12 -0.11
CA GLY A 100 11.02 17.28 -1.46
C GLY A 100 10.48 16.34 -2.51
N ILE A 101 9.39 15.60 -2.25
CA ILE A 101 8.70 14.81 -3.26
C ILE A 101 7.90 15.74 -4.16
N THR A 102 8.23 15.82 -5.45
CA THR A 102 7.65 16.74 -6.43
C THR A 102 6.63 16.07 -7.36
N GLU A 103 6.65 14.77 -7.45
CA GLU A 103 5.83 13.92 -8.31
C GLU A 103 4.33 14.04 -7.97
N LYS A 104 3.46 13.48 -8.82
CA LYS A 104 2.03 13.44 -8.55
C LYS A 104 1.77 12.71 -7.22
N ILE A 105 0.95 13.31 -6.34
CA ILE A 105 0.50 12.69 -5.10
C ILE A 105 -1.02 12.69 -5.08
N LEU A 106 -1.61 11.48 -5.15
CA LEU A 106 -3.04 11.26 -5.09
C LEU A 106 -3.45 10.90 -3.65
N ILE A 107 -4.34 11.70 -3.07
CA ILE A 107 -4.98 11.41 -1.80
C ILE A 107 -6.16 10.47 -2.07
N LEU A 108 -6.13 9.25 -1.55
CA LEU A 108 -7.16 8.23 -1.77
C LEU A 108 -8.40 8.42 -0.87
N GLY A 109 -8.24 9.11 0.25
CA GLY A 109 -9.28 9.33 1.25
C GLY A 109 -9.96 10.70 1.14
N TYR A 110 -10.92 10.91 2.03
CA TYR A 110 -11.61 12.17 2.21
C TYR A 110 -10.69 13.21 2.87
N THR A 111 -10.78 14.45 2.41
CA THR A 111 -10.15 15.61 3.06
C THR A 111 -11.26 16.55 3.57
N HIS A 112 -11.24 16.88 4.86
CA HIS A 112 -12.22 17.81 5.44
C HIS A 112 -12.10 19.20 4.80
N PRO A 113 -13.21 19.95 4.57
CA PRO A 113 -13.20 21.26 3.92
C PRO A 113 -12.23 22.28 4.52
N ASP A 114 -12.05 22.29 5.85
CA ASP A 114 -11.07 23.17 6.52
C ASP A 114 -9.63 22.93 6.06
N SER A 115 -9.34 21.75 5.52
CA SER A 115 -8.03 21.36 5.02
C SER A 115 -7.89 21.52 3.50
N PHE A 116 -8.93 21.92 2.77
CA PHE A 116 -8.85 22.16 1.33
C PHE A 116 -7.73 23.13 0.93
N PRO A 117 -7.43 24.21 1.70
CA PRO A 117 -6.30 25.09 1.39
C PRO A 117 -4.97 24.37 1.21
N LEU A 118 -4.77 23.21 1.84
CA LEU A 118 -3.56 22.41 1.70
C LEU A 118 -3.46 21.75 0.32
N LEU A 119 -4.58 21.46 -0.35
CA LEU A 119 -4.60 20.80 -1.65
C LEU A 119 -3.88 21.65 -2.70
N TRP A 120 -4.26 22.92 -2.84
CA TRP A 120 -3.60 23.82 -3.81
C TRP A 120 -2.27 24.34 -3.30
N LYS A 121 -2.11 24.62 -2.00
CA LYS A 121 -0.82 25.06 -1.43
C LYS A 121 0.30 24.06 -1.71
N TYR A 122 0.00 22.76 -1.58
CA TYR A 122 0.95 21.67 -1.77
C TYR A 122 0.78 20.93 -3.10
N ARG A 123 -0.07 21.42 -4.00
CA ARG A 123 -0.32 20.82 -5.33
C ARG A 123 -0.60 19.32 -5.21
N LEU A 124 -1.58 18.94 -4.39
CA LEU A 124 -2.01 17.57 -4.17
C LEU A 124 -3.23 17.27 -5.04
N THR A 125 -3.30 16.07 -5.57
CA THR A 125 -4.47 15.57 -6.31
C THR A 125 -5.43 14.93 -5.32
N GLN A 126 -6.70 15.34 -5.33
CA GLN A 126 -7.70 14.87 -4.39
C GLN A 126 -8.62 13.84 -5.05
N THR A 127 -8.95 12.76 -4.33
CA THR A 127 -10.06 11.88 -4.73
C THR A 127 -11.40 12.52 -4.46
N VAL A 128 -12.26 12.59 -5.46
CA VAL A 128 -13.68 12.90 -5.31
C VAL A 128 -14.40 11.62 -4.92
N VAL A 129 -14.95 11.62 -3.71
CA VAL A 129 -15.55 10.41 -3.10
C VAL A 129 -17.06 10.29 -3.34
N ASP A 130 -17.74 11.40 -3.62
CA ASP A 130 -19.16 11.50 -3.99
C ASP A 130 -19.48 12.85 -4.64
N TYR A 131 -20.72 13.01 -5.11
CA TYR A 131 -21.14 14.24 -5.79
C TYR A 131 -21.24 15.45 -4.85
N PRO A 132 -21.80 15.38 -3.62
CA PRO A 132 -21.78 16.49 -2.66
C PRO A 132 -20.36 16.96 -2.32
N TYR A 133 -19.42 16.05 -2.24
CA TYR A 133 -18.00 16.39 -2.01
C TYR A 133 -17.39 17.15 -3.21
N ALA A 134 -17.73 16.75 -4.44
CA ALA A 134 -17.34 17.50 -5.64
C ALA A 134 -17.88 18.93 -5.61
N GLN A 135 -19.16 19.11 -5.24
CA GLN A 135 -19.77 20.42 -5.11
C GLN A 135 -19.05 21.29 -4.04
N SER A 136 -18.72 20.70 -2.90
CA SER A 136 -17.99 21.39 -1.83
C SER A 136 -16.60 21.84 -2.28
N LEU A 137 -15.84 21.00 -2.97
CA LEU A 137 -14.54 21.35 -3.56
C LEU A 137 -14.68 22.46 -4.61
N ASN A 138 -15.67 22.36 -5.50
CA ASN A 138 -15.91 23.36 -6.54
C ASN A 138 -16.29 24.72 -5.98
N ALA A 139 -17.03 24.76 -4.86
CA ALA A 139 -17.46 25.99 -4.20
C ALA A 139 -16.29 26.83 -3.65
N CYS A 140 -15.12 26.25 -3.45
CA CYS A 140 -13.92 26.95 -2.97
C CYS A 140 -13.33 27.94 -3.98
N ARG A 141 -13.78 27.94 -5.24
CA ARG A 141 -13.32 28.82 -6.33
C ARG A 141 -11.80 28.81 -6.54
N LYS A 142 -11.17 27.66 -6.27
CA LYS A 142 -9.75 27.39 -6.50
C LYS A 142 -9.63 26.12 -7.33
N LYS A 143 -8.86 26.19 -8.41
CA LYS A 143 -8.61 25.01 -9.24
C LYS A 143 -7.84 23.94 -8.47
N VAL A 144 -8.38 22.73 -8.44
CA VAL A 144 -7.75 21.57 -7.82
C VAL A 144 -7.77 20.38 -8.78
N GLN A 145 -6.65 19.68 -8.88
CA GLN A 145 -6.60 18.41 -9.62
C GLN A 145 -7.33 17.34 -8.82
N VAL A 146 -8.18 16.58 -9.51
CA VAL A 146 -8.97 15.53 -8.88
C VAL A 146 -8.95 14.25 -9.71
N HIS A 147 -9.04 13.11 -9.00
CA HIS A 147 -9.42 11.84 -9.61
C HIS A 147 -10.80 11.44 -9.07
N LEU A 148 -11.71 11.05 -9.95
CA LEU A 148 -13.02 10.58 -9.56
C LEU A 148 -12.93 9.12 -9.11
N LYS A 149 -13.45 8.83 -7.91
CA LYS A 149 -13.61 7.44 -7.46
C LYS A 149 -14.98 6.93 -7.88
N ILE A 150 -14.96 5.81 -8.58
CA ILE A 150 -16.17 5.09 -9.00
C ILE A 150 -16.35 3.85 -8.12
N ASP A 151 -17.55 3.66 -7.64
CA ASP A 151 -17.96 2.43 -6.97
C ASP A 151 -18.55 1.45 -7.98
N THR A 152 -17.85 0.36 -8.17
CA THR A 152 -18.25 -0.74 -9.04
C THR A 152 -18.58 -2.02 -8.27
N GLY A 153 -18.78 -1.91 -6.93
CA GLY A 153 -19.17 -3.06 -6.11
C GLY A 153 -18.41 -3.22 -4.79
N MET A 154 -17.44 -2.36 -4.49
CA MET A 154 -16.73 -2.39 -3.19
C MET A 154 -17.52 -1.70 -2.07
N HIS A 155 -18.42 -0.76 -2.41
CA HIS A 155 -19.34 -0.04 -1.51
C HIS A 155 -18.65 0.63 -0.30
N ARG A 156 -17.47 1.22 -0.51
CA ARG A 156 -16.72 1.94 0.52
C ARG A 156 -16.67 3.45 0.28
N LEU A 157 -16.30 3.86 -0.91
CA LEU A 157 -16.23 5.24 -1.39
C LEU A 157 -16.47 5.22 -2.90
N GLY A 158 -16.97 6.33 -3.43
CA GLY A 158 -17.12 6.54 -4.86
C GLY A 158 -18.56 6.73 -5.29
N ILE A 159 -18.73 7.36 -6.44
CA ILE A 159 -20.02 7.51 -7.12
C ILE A 159 -20.32 6.19 -7.82
N ARG A 160 -21.53 5.71 -7.71
CA ARG A 160 -21.96 4.47 -8.39
C ARG A 160 -21.77 4.58 -9.91
N SER A 161 -21.31 3.52 -10.54
CA SER A 161 -21.01 3.50 -11.99
C SER A 161 -22.26 3.75 -12.86
N ASP A 162 -23.47 3.50 -12.33
CA ASP A 162 -24.74 3.76 -13.00
C ASP A 162 -25.24 5.22 -12.87
N HIS A 163 -24.62 6.06 -12.02
CA HIS A 163 -24.97 7.48 -11.84
C HIS A 163 -24.24 8.40 -12.85
N ILE A 164 -24.35 8.08 -14.12
CA ILE A 164 -23.61 8.75 -15.20
C ILE A 164 -23.89 10.27 -15.28
N GLU A 165 -25.10 10.72 -14.92
CA GLU A 165 -25.45 12.14 -14.93
C GLU A 165 -24.66 12.94 -13.88
N GLU A 166 -24.55 12.40 -12.67
CA GLU A 166 -23.74 13.04 -11.61
C GLU A 166 -22.26 13.09 -12.01
N ILE A 167 -21.75 11.99 -12.53
CA ILE A 167 -20.36 11.87 -13.00
C ILE A 167 -20.10 12.91 -14.12
N SER A 168 -20.98 12.99 -15.12
CA SER A 168 -20.85 13.92 -16.23
C SER A 168 -20.84 15.40 -15.76
N ARG A 169 -21.71 15.74 -14.79
CA ARG A 169 -21.76 17.10 -14.22
C ARG A 169 -20.46 17.49 -13.52
N ILE A 170 -19.74 16.55 -12.91
CA ILE A 170 -18.46 16.86 -12.25
C ILE A 170 -17.41 17.32 -13.27
N PHE A 171 -17.38 16.74 -14.48
CA PHE A 171 -16.49 17.18 -15.55
C PHE A 171 -16.80 18.62 -16.04
N GLN A 172 -17.98 19.16 -15.75
CA GLN A 172 -18.40 20.52 -16.10
C GLN A 172 -18.14 21.53 -14.96
N MET A 173 -17.60 21.10 -13.83
CA MET A 173 -17.33 21.99 -12.69
C MET A 173 -16.05 22.80 -12.93
N ASP A 174 -16.16 24.14 -12.98
CA ASP A 174 -15.10 25.07 -13.38
C ASP A 174 -13.81 24.95 -12.56
N ASN A 175 -13.92 24.57 -11.29
CA ASN A 175 -12.78 24.54 -10.36
C ASN A 175 -12.21 23.13 -10.14
N LEU A 176 -12.78 22.10 -10.76
CA LEU A 176 -12.28 20.74 -10.70
C LEU A 176 -11.54 20.39 -12.00
N LEU A 177 -10.24 20.18 -11.90
CA LEU A 177 -9.44 19.67 -13.00
C LEU A 177 -9.43 18.14 -12.91
N VAL A 178 -10.41 17.51 -13.57
CA VAL A 178 -10.51 16.03 -13.57
C VAL A 178 -9.36 15.46 -14.39
N ASP A 179 -8.34 14.96 -13.69
CA ASP A 179 -7.11 14.40 -14.25
C ASP A 179 -7.14 12.86 -14.32
N GLY A 180 -8.13 12.24 -13.69
CA GLY A 180 -8.28 10.80 -13.75
C GLY A 180 -9.60 10.30 -13.14
N ILE A 181 -9.87 9.03 -13.43
CA ILE A 181 -11.02 8.29 -12.92
C ILE A 181 -10.59 6.88 -12.52
N TYR A 182 -11.12 6.35 -11.41
CA TYR A 182 -10.68 5.04 -10.97
C TYR A 182 -11.72 4.28 -10.14
N THR A 183 -11.57 2.96 -10.16
CA THR A 183 -12.26 2.06 -9.23
C THR A 183 -11.28 1.26 -8.38
N HIS A 184 -11.77 0.32 -7.59
CA HIS A 184 -10.96 -0.57 -6.77
C HIS A 184 -11.61 -1.95 -6.70
N LEU A 185 -10.88 -2.95 -7.15
CA LEU A 185 -11.30 -4.35 -7.12
C LEU A 185 -11.25 -4.86 -5.68
N CYS A 186 -12.31 -5.51 -5.22
CA CYS A 186 -12.43 -5.86 -3.80
C CYS A 186 -12.12 -7.33 -3.47
N VAL A 187 -12.12 -8.21 -4.47
CA VAL A 187 -11.85 -9.66 -4.31
C VAL A 187 -10.79 -10.18 -5.29
N SER A 188 -9.95 -9.27 -5.83
CA SER A 188 -8.90 -9.63 -6.79
C SER A 188 -7.75 -10.43 -6.18
N ASP A 189 -7.69 -10.59 -4.87
CA ASP A 189 -6.78 -11.46 -4.12
C ASP A 189 -7.21 -12.92 -4.15
N SER A 190 -8.47 -13.21 -4.44
CA SER A 190 -9.01 -14.56 -4.55
C SER A 190 -9.12 -15.01 -6.01
N MET A 191 -8.83 -16.29 -6.27
CA MET A 191 -8.91 -16.91 -7.59
C MET A 191 -10.04 -17.95 -7.69
N THR A 192 -11.03 -17.95 -6.75
CA THR A 192 -12.22 -18.76 -6.89
C THR A 192 -13.03 -18.34 -8.12
N ALA A 193 -13.81 -19.23 -8.70
CA ALA A 193 -14.62 -18.90 -9.89
C ALA A 193 -15.57 -17.72 -9.63
N ALA A 194 -16.21 -17.67 -8.44
CA ALA A 194 -17.14 -16.60 -8.07
C ALA A 194 -16.42 -15.25 -7.91
N ASP A 195 -15.25 -15.20 -7.25
CA ASP A 195 -14.51 -13.98 -7.04
C ASP A 195 -13.88 -13.43 -8.33
N ARG A 196 -13.43 -14.35 -9.20
CA ARG A 196 -12.98 -13.98 -10.55
C ARG A 196 -14.13 -13.36 -11.36
N GLU A 197 -15.28 -14.00 -11.38
CA GLU A 197 -16.46 -13.48 -12.07
C GLU A 197 -16.85 -12.09 -11.54
N PHE A 198 -16.88 -11.91 -10.21
CA PHE A 198 -17.17 -10.62 -9.62
C PHE A 198 -16.11 -9.55 -9.96
N THR A 199 -14.84 -9.93 -10.03
CA THR A 199 -13.74 -9.02 -10.45
C THR A 199 -13.95 -8.55 -11.90
N TYR A 200 -14.33 -9.45 -12.82
CA TYR A 200 -14.68 -9.07 -14.19
C TYR A 200 -15.94 -8.19 -14.25
N GLN A 201 -16.98 -8.48 -13.47
CA GLN A 201 -18.17 -7.63 -13.38
C GLN A 201 -17.82 -6.20 -12.90
N GLN A 202 -16.90 -6.06 -11.92
CA GLN A 202 -16.42 -4.76 -11.50
C GLN A 202 -15.66 -4.01 -12.62
N SER A 203 -14.82 -4.72 -13.37
CA SER A 203 -14.08 -4.13 -14.49
C SER A 203 -15.00 -3.74 -15.63
N ASP A 204 -15.94 -4.59 -16.00
CA ASP A 204 -16.92 -4.33 -17.07
C ASP A 204 -17.80 -3.12 -16.75
N ALA A 205 -18.30 -3.02 -15.50
CA ALA A 205 -19.04 -1.85 -15.05
C ALA A 205 -18.22 -0.56 -15.14
N PHE A 206 -16.91 -0.64 -14.89
CA PHE A 206 -16.01 0.50 -15.00
C PHE A 206 -15.78 0.89 -16.46
N TYR A 207 -15.46 -0.05 -17.34
CA TYR A 207 -15.21 0.25 -18.75
C TYR A 207 -16.49 0.67 -19.49
N THR A 208 -17.63 0.05 -19.21
CA THR A 208 -18.93 0.49 -19.74
C THR A 208 -19.23 1.95 -19.36
N LEU A 209 -18.91 2.37 -18.13
CA LEU A 209 -19.02 3.78 -17.76
C LEU A 209 -18.10 4.67 -18.62
N LEU A 210 -16.85 4.27 -18.84
CA LEU A 210 -15.90 5.05 -19.67
C LEU A 210 -16.39 5.20 -21.10
N GLU A 211 -16.95 4.15 -21.69
CA GLU A 211 -17.56 4.18 -23.03
C GLU A 211 -18.71 5.18 -23.08
N LYS A 212 -19.66 5.11 -22.13
CA LYS A 212 -20.78 6.05 -22.04
C LYS A 212 -20.35 7.51 -21.82
N LEU A 213 -19.25 7.74 -21.09
CA LEU A 213 -18.68 9.09 -20.93
C LEU A 213 -18.07 9.57 -22.27
N SER A 214 -17.38 8.68 -22.99
CA SER A 214 -16.82 8.98 -24.32
C SER A 214 -17.91 9.32 -25.33
N GLU A 215 -19.03 8.60 -25.37
CA GLU A 215 -20.20 8.91 -26.20
C GLU A 215 -20.79 10.30 -25.93
N ARG A 216 -20.60 10.82 -24.73
CA ARG A 216 -20.98 12.20 -24.32
C ARG A 216 -19.87 13.23 -24.61
N GLY A 217 -18.80 12.84 -25.28
CA GLY A 217 -17.65 13.71 -25.57
C GLY A 217 -16.75 13.98 -24.35
N ILE A 218 -16.89 13.20 -23.26
CA ILE A 218 -16.09 13.33 -22.05
C ILE A 218 -14.90 12.38 -22.15
N SER A 219 -13.68 12.94 -22.17
CA SER A 219 -12.44 12.18 -22.16
C SER A 219 -11.88 12.08 -20.75
N CYS A 220 -11.48 10.87 -20.35
CA CYS A 220 -10.84 10.59 -19.08
C CYS A 220 -9.34 10.37 -19.30
N PRO A 221 -8.46 11.34 -18.95
CA PRO A 221 -7.05 11.28 -19.32
C PRO A 221 -6.26 10.16 -18.63
N ASN A 222 -6.64 9.80 -17.41
CA ASN A 222 -5.99 8.71 -16.68
C ASN A 222 -7.04 7.78 -16.06
N ILE A 223 -6.98 6.51 -16.40
CA ILE A 223 -7.83 5.47 -15.82
C ILE A 223 -7.01 4.51 -14.98
N HIS A 224 -7.54 4.04 -13.86
CA HIS A 224 -6.86 3.04 -13.05
C HIS A 224 -7.81 2.23 -12.16
N LEU A 225 -7.60 0.92 -12.09
CA LEU A 225 -8.39 0.02 -11.27
C LEU A 225 -7.52 -0.93 -10.44
N SER A 226 -6.40 -1.40 -10.97
CA SER A 226 -5.56 -2.40 -10.33
C SER A 226 -4.81 -1.84 -9.11
N ALA A 227 -4.80 -2.64 -8.04
CA ALA A 227 -3.88 -2.58 -6.91
C ALA A 227 -2.89 -3.77 -7.02
N SER A 228 -2.23 -4.19 -5.94
CA SER A 228 -1.25 -5.27 -5.98
C SER A 228 -1.79 -6.55 -6.63
N TYR A 229 -2.86 -7.11 -6.11
CA TYR A 229 -3.46 -8.33 -6.67
C TYR A 229 -4.11 -8.12 -8.03
N GLY A 230 -4.75 -6.96 -8.24
CA GLY A 230 -5.31 -6.63 -9.55
C GLY A 230 -4.26 -6.62 -10.66
N LEU A 231 -3.03 -6.18 -10.37
CA LEU A 231 -1.94 -6.25 -11.34
C LEU A 231 -1.38 -7.67 -11.51
N ILE A 232 -1.24 -8.42 -10.40
CA ILE A 232 -0.64 -9.77 -10.42
C ILE A 232 -1.56 -10.78 -11.12
N HIS A 233 -2.86 -10.73 -10.85
CA HIS A 233 -3.83 -11.72 -11.34
C HIS A 233 -4.55 -11.32 -12.63
N TYR A 234 -4.64 -10.02 -12.93
CA TYR A 234 -5.37 -9.45 -14.08
C TYR A 234 -4.53 -8.36 -14.79
N PRO A 235 -3.30 -8.70 -15.24
CA PRO A 235 -2.42 -7.73 -15.90
C PRO A 235 -2.99 -7.23 -17.23
N GLU A 236 -3.98 -7.91 -17.79
CA GLU A 236 -4.66 -7.53 -19.03
C GLU A 236 -5.57 -6.31 -18.90
N PHE A 237 -5.96 -5.88 -17.70
CA PHE A 237 -6.86 -4.75 -17.54
C PHE A 237 -6.19 -3.43 -17.98
N PRO A 238 -6.69 -2.78 -19.04
CA PRO A 238 -6.10 -1.53 -19.53
C PRO A 238 -6.17 -0.44 -18.48
N SER A 239 -5.05 0.22 -18.22
CA SER A 239 -4.97 1.33 -17.26
C SER A 239 -3.74 2.18 -17.48
N ASN A 240 -3.77 3.43 -16.98
CA ASN A 240 -2.63 4.33 -17.01
C ASN A 240 -1.78 4.25 -15.73
N TYR A 241 -2.41 3.81 -14.63
CA TYR A 241 -1.72 3.60 -13.36
C TYR A 241 -2.12 2.29 -12.69
N ALA A 242 -1.13 1.62 -12.09
CA ALA A 242 -1.34 0.51 -11.14
C ALA A 242 -0.94 1.00 -9.72
N ARG A 243 -1.91 1.01 -8.79
CA ARG A 243 -1.72 1.52 -7.42
C ARG A 243 -1.19 0.44 -6.50
N ILE A 244 0.11 0.17 -6.60
CA ILE A 244 0.73 -0.94 -5.88
C ILE A 244 0.94 -0.60 -4.40
N GLY A 245 0.41 -1.44 -3.52
CA GLY A 245 0.59 -1.36 -2.07
C GLY A 245 1.49 -2.48 -1.56
N ILE A 246 0.90 -3.49 -0.95
CA ILE A 246 1.59 -4.54 -0.20
C ILE A 246 2.67 -5.28 -1.01
N ALA A 247 2.43 -5.58 -2.27
CA ALA A 247 3.40 -6.28 -3.12
C ALA A 247 4.69 -5.49 -3.35
N LEU A 248 4.64 -4.14 -3.34
CA LEU A 248 5.82 -3.29 -3.43
C LEU A 248 6.82 -3.59 -2.31
N TYR A 249 6.30 -3.89 -1.13
CA TYR A 249 7.09 -4.17 0.08
C TYR A 249 7.52 -5.63 0.19
N GLY A 250 7.21 -6.44 -0.84
CA GLY A 250 7.61 -7.85 -0.91
C GLY A 250 6.75 -8.77 -0.08
N MET A 251 5.47 -8.44 0.10
CA MET A 251 4.53 -9.22 0.89
C MET A 251 3.19 -9.35 0.16
N LEU A 252 2.48 -10.43 0.44
CA LEU A 252 1.09 -10.65 0.04
C LEU A 252 0.23 -10.97 1.29
N SER A 253 -1.08 -11.14 1.10
CA SER A 253 -2.02 -11.29 2.21
C SER A 253 -1.87 -12.61 2.97
N SER A 254 -1.36 -13.64 2.32
CA SER A 254 -1.12 -14.94 2.93
C SER A 254 0.17 -15.57 2.41
N ARG A 255 0.69 -16.52 3.18
CA ARG A 255 1.85 -17.32 2.76
C ARG A 255 1.55 -18.12 1.48
N GLN A 256 0.33 -18.61 1.33
CA GLN A 256 -0.06 -19.34 0.13
C GLN A 256 -0.05 -18.45 -1.12
N ASP A 257 -0.45 -17.18 -0.98
CA ASP A 257 -0.35 -16.21 -2.08
C ASP A 257 1.11 -15.94 -2.44
N GLU A 258 2.00 -15.85 -1.44
CA GLU A 258 3.44 -15.66 -1.66
C GLU A 258 4.06 -16.87 -2.39
N GLU A 259 3.69 -18.12 -2.01
CA GLU A 259 4.16 -19.35 -2.63
C GLU A 259 3.64 -19.52 -4.07
N ASN A 260 2.44 -19.01 -4.37
CA ASN A 260 1.80 -19.08 -5.70
C ASN A 260 2.00 -17.84 -6.56
N CYS A 261 2.73 -16.84 -6.09
CA CYS A 261 2.94 -15.60 -6.82
C CYS A 261 3.74 -15.85 -8.11
N SER A 262 3.25 -15.32 -9.23
CA SER A 262 3.87 -15.50 -10.55
C SER A 262 5.18 -14.75 -10.73
N ILE A 263 5.48 -13.79 -9.85
CA ILE A 263 6.70 -12.98 -9.87
C ILE A 263 7.46 -13.08 -8.53
N PRO A 264 8.79 -12.95 -8.55
CA PRO A 264 9.56 -12.94 -7.32
C PRO A 264 9.34 -11.61 -6.58
N LEU A 265 8.92 -11.69 -5.31
CA LEU A 265 8.79 -10.55 -4.41
C LEU A 265 9.69 -10.77 -3.20
N PHE A 266 10.41 -9.73 -2.80
CA PHE A 266 11.40 -9.78 -1.73
C PHE A 266 11.01 -8.85 -0.59
N PRO A 267 10.95 -9.30 0.67
CA PRO A 267 10.66 -8.46 1.83
C PRO A 267 11.63 -7.29 1.93
N VAL A 268 11.11 -6.06 1.90
CA VAL A 268 11.92 -4.83 1.95
C VAL A 268 12.39 -4.53 3.37
N LEU A 269 11.60 -4.93 4.37
CA LEU A 269 11.84 -4.64 5.78
C LEU A 269 12.30 -5.89 6.52
N SER A 270 13.32 -5.75 7.36
CA SER A 270 13.67 -6.74 8.36
C SER A 270 13.80 -6.10 9.75
N VAL A 271 13.33 -6.82 10.76
CA VAL A 271 13.45 -6.42 12.16
C VAL A 271 14.67 -7.13 12.77
N LYS A 272 15.53 -6.36 13.39
CA LYS A 272 16.74 -6.85 14.08
C LYS A 272 16.65 -6.53 15.56
N ALA A 273 17.12 -7.46 16.39
CA ALA A 273 17.26 -7.24 17.82
C ALA A 273 18.53 -7.88 18.35
N ARG A 274 19.08 -7.29 19.42
CA ARG A 274 20.24 -7.86 20.11
C ARG A 274 19.79 -8.99 21.04
N VAL A 275 20.56 -10.05 21.06
CA VAL A 275 20.44 -11.09 22.10
C VAL A 275 20.96 -10.51 23.40
N SER A 276 20.12 -10.42 24.43
CA SER A 276 20.50 -9.91 25.76
C SER A 276 21.02 -11.02 26.67
N SER A 277 20.53 -12.24 26.50
CA SER A 277 21.10 -13.41 27.20
C SER A 277 20.76 -14.71 26.46
N VAL A 278 21.57 -15.75 26.71
CA VAL A 278 21.28 -17.11 26.29
C VAL A 278 21.14 -17.95 27.57
N ARG A 279 20.14 -18.81 27.63
CA ARG A 279 19.82 -19.64 28.79
C ARG A 279 19.58 -21.08 28.36
N ASP A 280 20.01 -22.01 29.18
CA ASP A 280 19.60 -23.39 29.05
C ASP A 280 18.15 -23.55 29.51
N LEU A 281 17.40 -24.37 28.79
CA LEU A 281 16.03 -24.80 29.13
C LEU A 281 15.98 -26.31 28.99
N TYR A 282 15.75 -26.98 30.11
CA TYR A 282 15.75 -28.44 30.13
C TYR A 282 14.38 -28.99 29.73
N LYS A 283 14.37 -30.24 29.30
CA LYS A 283 13.15 -30.96 28.94
C LYS A 283 12.11 -30.88 30.07
N GLY A 284 10.91 -30.48 29.75
CA GLY A 284 9.78 -30.30 30.68
C GLY A 284 9.69 -28.91 31.32
N GLU A 285 10.71 -28.07 31.21
CA GLU A 285 10.65 -26.69 31.71
C GLU A 285 9.85 -25.78 30.77
N GLY A 286 9.08 -24.86 31.37
CA GLY A 286 8.32 -23.86 30.64
C GLY A 286 9.06 -22.52 30.55
N ALA A 287 8.78 -21.75 29.50
CA ALA A 287 9.33 -20.41 29.30
C ALA A 287 8.22 -19.37 29.05
N GLY A 288 8.48 -18.14 29.56
CA GLY A 288 7.63 -16.96 29.37
C GLY A 288 6.37 -16.94 30.25
N TYR A 289 5.54 -15.92 30.05
CA TYR A 289 4.29 -15.76 30.79
C TYR A 289 3.32 -16.92 30.51
N GLY A 290 2.76 -17.48 31.61
CA GLY A 290 1.85 -18.61 31.53
C GLY A 290 2.50 -19.93 31.09
N LEU A 291 3.84 -20.00 31.03
CA LEU A 291 4.62 -21.17 30.65
C LEU A 291 4.10 -21.87 29.37
N ARG A 292 3.63 -21.07 28.41
CA ARG A 292 2.97 -21.57 27.18
C ARG A 292 3.89 -22.39 26.28
N TYR A 293 5.17 -22.16 26.36
CA TYR A 293 6.17 -22.98 25.70
C TYR A 293 6.78 -23.94 26.73
N VAL A 294 6.71 -25.23 26.47
CA VAL A 294 7.35 -26.26 27.27
C VAL A 294 8.39 -26.98 26.39
N ALA A 295 9.61 -27.07 26.88
CA ALA A 295 10.70 -27.72 26.16
C ALA A 295 10.47 -29.22 26.04
N LYS A 296 10.45 -29.74 24.81
CA LYS A 296 10.33 -31.19 24.52
C LYS A 296 11.65 -31.94 24.65
N GLU A 297 12.76 -31.23 24.67
CA GLU A 297 14.12 -31.69 24.81
C GLU A 297 14.97 -30.60 25.43
N ASN A 298 16.21 -30.90 25.88
CA ASN A 298 17.14 -29.91 26.36
C ASN A 298 17.56 -29.00 25.21
N ARG A 299 17.50 -27.69 25.41
CA ARG A 299 17.84 -26.65 24.40
C ARG A 299 18.30 -25.36 25.03
N GLN A 300 18.84 -24.50 24.20
CA GLN A 300 19.14 -23.12 24.56
C GLN A 300 18.05 -22.20 24.02
N ILE A 301 17.68 -21.20 24.78
CA ILE A 301 16.80 -20.11 24.39
C ILE A 301 17.56 -18.80 24.43
N ALA A 302 17.31 -17.93 23.44
CA ALA A 302 17.83 -16.57 23.40
C ALA A 302 16.75 -15.58 23.86
N VAL A 303 17.13 -14.69 24.78
CA VAL A 303 16.30 -13.55 25.16
C VAL A 303 16.67 -12.36 24.28
N LEU A 304 15.69 -11.83 23.54
CA LEU A 304 15.87 -10.70 22.65
C LEU A 304 15.45 -9.39 23.33
N SER A 305 16.17 -8.32 23.07
CA SER A 305 15.88 -6.97 23.60
C SER A 305 14.78 -6.25 22.81
N ILE A 306 13.66 -6.95 22.55
CA ILE A 306 12.48 -6.44 21.86
C ILE A 306 11.23 -6.99 22.55
N GLY A 307 10.21 -6.17 22.72
CA GLY A 307 8.99 -6.56 23.41
C GLY A 307 7.75 -5.85 22.87
N TYR A 308 6.67 -5.82 23.69
CA TYR A 308 5.39 -5.26 23.27
C TYR A 308 5.44 -3.79 22.87
N ALA A 309 6.30 -3.00 23.50
CA ALA A 309 6.43 -1.58 23.19
C ALA A 309 6.95 -1.35 21.77
N GLU A 310 7.94 -2.11 21.36
CA GLU A 310 8.53 -2.03 20.03
C GLU A 310 7.64 -2.68 18.98
N THR A 311 7.06 -3.86 19.27
CA THR A 311 6.24 -4.60 18.30
C THR A 311 4.85 -4.00 18.11
N SER A 312 4.24 -3.40 19.15
CA SER A 312 2.91 -2.80 19.03
C SER A 312 2.87 -1.58 18.11
N ALA A 313 3.97 -0.84 17.98
CA ALA A 313 4.09 0.27 17.05
C ALA A 313 4.10 -0.22 15.58
N TRP A 314 4.59 -1.43 15.32
CA TRP A 314 4.68 -2.01 13.97
C TRP A 314 3.43 -2.79 13.57
N ILE A 315 2.78 -3.47 14.52
CA ILE A 315 1.54 -4.24 14.29
C ILE A 315 0.33 -3.32 14.05
N ARG A 316 0.34 -2.08 14.55
CA ARG A 316 -0.75 -1.12 14.31
C ARG A 316 -0.83 -0.59 12.88
N CYS A 317 0.12 -0.93 12.02
CA CYS A 317 0.14 -0.54 10.61
C CYS A 317 -0.50 -1.59 9.68
N TRP A 318 -1.01 -2.71 10.23
CA TRP A 318 -1.65 -3.83 9.51
C TRP A 318 -3.12 -3.98 9.87
#